data_012c5ede65f2f4432cc2d134c8c8938d
#
_entry.id   012c5ede65f2f4432cc2d134c8c8938d
#
_cell.length_a   1.000
_cell.length_b   1.000
_cell.length_c   1.000
_cell.angle_alpha   90.00
_cell.angle_beta   90.00
_cell.angle_gamma   90.00
#
_symmetry.space_group_name_H-M   'P 1'
#
loop_
_entity.id
_entity.type
_entity.pdbx_description
1 polymer ?
#
loop_
_entity_poly.entity_id
_entity_poly.type
_entity_poly.pdbx_seq_one_letter_code
_entity_poly.pdbx_strand_id
1 'polypeptide(L)'
;MGHSDLTDEFGVDDRALPWWSLIAAVLGEDAEHSFSGVVYSDPGSPAQCWHIDSPHVSADHLPPHALNVMVALHDMPLVMGPTELAKGSHRLTNHLQNPALVSDELVYQHPTTLPEQLVAKTEKGMPEGFSSALTTGSCLIFDDRILHRGLGNASDSRRSMAYFSYRQAGYSENTHFEAQRSVYDA
;
A
#
# COMPACT_ATOMS: atom_id res chain seq x y z
N MET A 1 11.79 -12.62 6.15
CA MET A 1 10.86 -13.54 5.47
C MET A 1 11.27 -13.58 4.01
N GLY A 2 11.50 -14.75 3.41
CA GLY A 2 11.82 -14.83 1.99
C GLY A 2 10.58 -14.45 1.19
N HIS A 3 10.70 -13.44 0.34
CA HIS A 3 9.69 -13.14 -0.66
C HIS A 3 9.71 -14.29 -1.67
N SER A 4 8.75 -15.20 -1.59
CA SER A 4 8.46 -16.10 -2.71
C SER A 4 7.58 -15.32 -3.66
N ASP A 5 8.02 -15.18 -4.90
CA ASP A 5 7.19 -14.62 -5.95
C ASP A 5 6.05 -15.62 -6.23
N LEU A 6 4.82 -15.25 -5.88
CA LEU A 6 3.66 -16.13 -6.04
C LEU A 6 3.44 -16.48 -7.51
N THR A 7 3.78 -15.59 -8.44
CA THR A 7 3.60 -15.83 -9.87
C THR A 7 4.59 -16.86 -10.37
N ASP A 8 5.85 -16.80 -9.95
CA ASP A 8 6.89 -17.81 -10.27
C ASP A 8 6.60 -19.15 -9.62
N GLU A 9 6.17 -19.15 -8.35
CA GLU A 9 5.87 -20.38 -7.62
C GLU A 9 4.68 -21.16 -8.21
N PHE A 10 3.66 -20.43 -8.69
CA PHE A 10 2.45 -21.03 -9.28
C PHE A 10 2.43 -21.00 -10.80
N GLY A 11 3.47 -20.47 -11.46
CA GLY A 11 3.58 -20.39 -12.92
C GLY A 11 2.46 -19.56 -13.56
N VAL A 12 1.97 -18.53 -12.86
CA VAL A 12 0.92 -17.66 -13.35
C VAL A 12 1.53 -16.55 -14.19
N ASP A 13 1.06 -16.39 -15.43
CA ASP A 13 1.37 -15.22 -16.23
C ASP A 13 0.64 -14.00 -15.66
N ASP A 14 1.38 -12.99 -15.20
CA ASP A 14 0.83 -11.73 -14.69
C ASP A 14 -0.18 -11.08 -15.63
N ARG A 15 0.07 -11.20 -16.94
CA ARG A 15 -0.80 -10.65 -17.99
C ARG A 15 -2.15 -11.35 -18.10
N ALA A 16 -2.28 -12.55 -17.53
CA ALA A 16 -3.53 -13.28 -17.45
C ALA A 16 -4.37 -12.90 -16.20
N LEU A 17 -3.79 -12.12 -15.28
CA LEU A 17 -4.49 -11.71 -14.07
C LEU A 17 -5.57 -10.65 -14.37
N PRO A 18 -6.72 -10.70 -13.68
CA PRO A 18 -7.88 -9.88 -14.02
C PRO A 18 -7.65 -8.36 -13.93
N TRP A 19 -6.65 -7.92 -13.20
CA TRP A 19 -6.30 -6.50 -13.04
C TRP A 19 -5.24 -6.01 -14.03
N TRP A 20 -4.62 -6.91 -14.83
CA TRP A 20 -3.50 -6.54 -15.71
C TRP A 20 -3.84 -5.39 -16.68
N SER A 21 -5.02 -5.39 -17.26
CA SER A 21 -5.43 -4.32 -18.19
C SER A 21 -5.41 -2.93 -17.53
N LEU A 22 -5.72 -2.84 -16.24
CA LEU A 22 -5.61 -1.59 -15.48
C LEU A 22 -4.15 -1.23 -15.19
N ILE A 23 -3.34 -2.21 -14.80
CA ILE A 23 -1.90 -2.02 -14.58
C ILE A 23 -1.24 -1.48 -15.86
N ALA A 24 -1.46 -2.14 -17.00
CA ALA A 24 -0.92 -1.73 -18.29
C ALA A 24 -1.41 -0.34 -18.72
N ALA A 25 -2.68 -0.02 -18.48
CA ALA A 25 -3.23 1.30 -18.80
C ALA A 25 -2.59 2.44 -17.99
N VAL A 26 -2.12 2.17 -16.78
CA VAL A 26 -1.56 3.19 -15.87
C VAL A 26 -0.03 3.23 -15.93
N LEU A 27 0.62 2.08 -15.91
CA LEU A 27 2.08 1.97 -15.84
C LEU A 27 2.75 1.74 -17.20
N GLY A 28 1.99 1.34 -18.23
CA GLY A 28 2.50 0.97 -19.56
C GLY A 28 2.36 -0.53 -19.82
N GLU A 29 2.31 -0.91 -21.09
CA GLU A 29 2.23 -2.31 -21.53
C GLU A 29 3.47 -3.15 -21.17
N ASP A 30 4.57 -2.47 -20.90
CA ASP A 30 5.86 -3.00 -20.47
C ASP A 30 6.06 -2.94 -18.95
N ALA A 31 4.98 -2.71 -18.20
CA ALA A 31 5.02 -2.76 -16.73
C ALA A 31 5.60 -4.09 -16.24
N GLU A 32 6.38 -4.01 -15.18
CA GLU A 32 7.06 -5.15 -14.59
C GLU A 32 6.41 -5.52 -13.26
N HIS A 33 6.25 -6.82 -13.01
CA HIS A 33 5.97 -7.34 -11.68
C HIS A 33 7.21 -7.17 -10.80
N SER A 34 7.06 -6.60 -9.62
CA SER A 34 8.16 -6.36 -8.68
C SER A 34 8.27 -7.46 -7.65
N PHE A 35 7.18 -7.73 -6.98
CA PHE A 35 7.08 -8.77 -5.96
C PHE A 35 5.62 -9.09 -5.64
N SER A 36 5.41 -10.25 -5.03
CA SER A 36 4.10 -10.68 -4.54
C SER A 36 4.25 -11.52 -3.27
N GLY A 37 3.17 -11.68 -2.54
CA GLY A 37 3.16 -12.46 -1.32
C GLY A 37 1.81 -12.50 -0.65
N VAL A 38 1.77 -12.99 0.57
CA VAL A 38 0.58 -12.98 1.43
C VAL A 38 0.91 -12.22 2.71
N VAL A 39 0.11 -11.20 2.98
CA VAL A 39 0.09 -10.51 4.27
C VAL A 39 -1.03 -11.06 5.12
N TYR A 40 -0.76 -11.34 6.38
CA TYR A 40 -1.79 -11.80 7.31
C TYR A 40 -1.70 -11.07 8.65
N SER A 41 -2.84 -11.00 9.31
CA SER A 41 -3.01 -10.40 10.63
C SER A 41 -3.78 -11.38 11.51
N ASP A 42 -3.15 -11.81 12.58
CA ASP A 42 -3.76 -12.71 13.56
C ASP A 42 -4.78 -11.96 14.44
N PRO A 43 -5.71 -12.69 15.08
CA PRO A 43 -6.61 -12.11 16.08
C PRO A 43 -5.85 -11.29 17.12
N GLY A 44 -6.32 -10.06 17.38
CA GLY A 44 -5.70 -9.13 18.32
C GLY A 44 -4.49 -8.37 17.79
N SER A 45 -4.07 -8.56 16.54
CA SER A 45 -3.01 -7.74 15.94
C SER A 45 -3.40 -6.26 15.93
N PRO A 46 -2.49 -5.35 16.32
CA PRO A 46 -2.75 -3.91 16.26
C PRO A 46 -2.84 -3.40 14.82
N ALA A 47 -3.33 -2.18 14.66
CA ALA A 47 -3.24 -1.48 13.38
C ALA A 47 -1.77 -1.15 13.05
N GLN A 48 -1.45 -1.19 11.77
CA GLN A 48 -0.18 -0.65 11.28
C GLN A 48 -0.14 0.88 11.44
N CYS A 49 1.06 1.44 11.47
CA CYS A 49 1.26 2.87 11.29
C CYS A 49 0.77 3.30 9.90
N TRP A 50 0.36 4.57 9.76
CA TRP A 50 0.17 5.15 8.45
C TRP A 50 1.50 5.22 7.71
N HIS A 51 1.56 4.70 6.48
CA HIS A 51 2.76 4.66 5.67
C HIS A 51 2.45 4.78 4.17
N ILE A 52 3.49 5.03 3.41
CA ILE A 52 3.54 4.88 1.96
C ILE A 52 4.55 3.77 1.64
N ASP A 53 4.38 3.09 0.52
CA ASP A 53 5.29 1.98 0.15
C ASP A 53 6.52 2.47 -0.60
N SER A 54 6.40 3.55 -1.38
CA SER A 54 7.56 4.17 -2.02
C SER A 54 7.54 5.70 -1.97
N PRO A 55 8.72 6.36 -1.96
CA PRO A 55 8.82 7.80 -1.95
C PRO A 55 8.56 8.41 -3.34
N HIS A 56 8.25 9.70 -3.38
CA HIS A 56 8.23 10.46 -4.62
C HIS A 56 9.65 10.62 -5.19
N VAL A 57 9.79 10.51 -6.51
CA VAL A 57 11.08 10.63 -7.22
C VAL A 57 11.28 12.00 -7.87
N SER A 58 10.28 12.88 -7.84
CA SER A 58 10.32 14.23 -8.36
C SER A 58 9.54 15.19 -7.49
N ALA A 59 9.97 16.45 -7.43
CA ALA A 59 9.17 17.51 -6.83
C ALA A 59 7.87 17.75 -7.62
N ASP A 60 7.86 17.51 -8.92
CA ASP A 60 6.65 17.53 -9.71
C ASP A 60 5.77 16.32 -9.39
N HIS A 61 4.47 16.54 -9.42
CA HIS A 61 3.51 15.45 -9.23
C HIS A 61 3.39 14.62 -10.51
N LEU A 62 4.23 13.60 -10.61
CA LEU A 62 4.24 12.67 -11.74
C LEU A 62 3.07 11.65 -11.65
N PRO A 63 2.68 11.05 -12.80
CA PRO A 63 1.83 9.87 -12.80
C PRO A 63 2.36 8.76 -11.88
N PRO A 64 1.55 7.76 -11.50
CA PRO A 64 2.02 6.61 -10.74
C PRO A 64 3.19 5.92 -11.42
N HIS A 65 4.22 5.58 -10.66
CA HIS A 65 5.35 4.78 -11.12
C HIS A 65 5.28 3.34 -10.62
N ALA A 66 4.46 3.09 -9.60
CA ALA A 66 4.16 1.76 -9.10
C ALA A 66 2.72 1.69 -8.58
N LEU A 67 2.14 0.50 -8.63
CA LEU A 67 0.80 0.19 -8.13
C LEU A 67 0.83 -1.08 -7.30
N ASN A 68 0.08 -1.08 -6.22
CA ASN A 68 -0.18 -2.25 -5.40
C ASN A 68 -1.59 -2.78 -5.62
N VAL A 69 -1.70 -4.10 -5.70
CA VAL A 69 -2.96 -4.86 -5.78
C VAL A 69 -3.07 -5.74 -4.55
N MET A 70 -4.07 -5.50 -3.71
CA MET A 70 -4.37 -6.30 -2.52
C MET A 70 -5.64 -7.11 -2.76
N VAL A 71 -5.55 -8.44 -2.67
CA VAL A 71 -6.66 -9.36 -2.96
C VAL A 71 -7.14 -10.05 -1.69
N ALA A 72 -8.42 -9.96 -1.38
CA ALA A 72 -9.02 -10.64 -0.24
C ALA A 72 -9.10 -12.16 -0.49
N LEU A 73 -8.41 -12.95 0.33
CA LEU A 73 -8.40 -14.42 0.20
C LEU A 73 -9.62 -15.10 0.85
N HIS A 74 -10.37 -14.36 1.63
CA HIS A 74 -11.64 -14.75 2.23
C HIS A 74 -12.49 -13.51 2.48
N ASP A 75 -13.76 -13.71 2.84
CA ASP A 75 -14.62 -12.60 3.24
C ASP A 75 -14.03 -11.87 4.45
N MET A 76 -14.00 -10.55 4.36
CA MET A 76 -13.28 -9.69 5.30
C MET A 76 -14.22 -8.59 5.81
N PRO A 77 -14.98 -8.83 6.88
CA PRO A 77 -15.76 -7.80 7.52
C PRO A 77 -14.85 -6.74 8.18
N LEU A 78 -15.38 -5.55 8.45
CA LEU A 78 -14.61 -4.45 9.03
C LEU A 78 -13.90 -4.79 10.34
N VAL A 79 -14.48 -5.68 11.15
CA VAL A 79 -13.87 -6.14 12.41
C VAL A 79 -12.55 -6.87 12.22
N MET A 80 -12.27 -7.42 11.03
CA MET A 80 -10.98 -8.02 10.66
C MET A 80 -9.92 -6.99 10.31
N GLY A 81 -10.28 -5.71 10.24
CA GLY A 81 -9.35 -4.63 10.01
C GLY A 81 -8.77 -4.59 8.59
N PRO A 82 -9.59 -4.52 7.53
CA PRO A 82 -9.09 -4.40 6.16
C PRO A 82 -8.22 -3.16 5.96
N THR A 83 -7.57 -3.07 4.82
CA THR A 83 -6.71 -1.94 4.48
C THR A 83 -7.50 -0.64 4.45
N GLU A 84 -6.99 0.38 5.10
CA GLU A 84 -7.51 1.75 5.11
C GLU A 84 -6.62 2.65 4.26
N LEU A 85 -7.23 3.46 3.39
CA LEU A 85 -6.55 4.39 2.49
C LEU A 85 -6.95 5.83 2.81
N ALA A 86 -6.00 6.76 2.84
CA ALA A 86 -6.26 8.20 2.87
C ALA A 86 -6.36 8.71 1.42
N LYS A 87 -7.58 8.80 0.88
CA LYS A 87 -7.82 9.16 -0.52
C LYS A 87 -7.20 10.51 -0.88
N GLY A 88 -6.41 10.54 -1.97
CA GLY A 88 -5.75 11.75 -2.46
C GLY A 88 -4.46 12.14 -1.73
N SER A 89 -4.06 11.40 -0.70
CA SER A 89 -2.86 11.70 0.10
C SER A 89 -1.56 11.58 -0.69
N HIS A 90 -1.50 10.82 -1.77
CA HIS A 90 -0.35 10.76 -2.68
C HIS A 90 0.08 12.14 -3.21
N ARG A 91 -0.82 13.13 -3.22
CA ARG A 91 -0.50 14.53 -3.57
C ARG A 91 0.10 15.31 -2.42
N LEU A 92 -0.03 14.82 -1.20
CA LEU A 92 0.41 15.48 0.03
C LEU A 92 1.71 14.87 0.58
N THR A 93 2.02 13.63 0.19
CA THR A 93 3.19 12.87 0.67
C THR A 93 4.50 13.23 -0.03
N ASN A 94 4.49 14.21 -0.95
CA ASN A 94 5.70 14.58 -1.70
C ASN A 94 6.70 15.34 -0.80
N HIS A 95 7.64 14.60 -0.24
CA HIS A 95 8.71 15.11 0.61
C HIS A 95 9.68 16.04 -0.13
N LEU A 96 9.78 15.93 -1.47
CA LEU A 96 10.63 16.80 -2.30
C LEU A 96 10.01 18.19 -2.49
N GLN A 97 8.68 18.30 -2.39
CA GLN A 97 7.96 19.59 -2.35
C GLN A 97 7.86 20.16 -0.93
N ASN A 98 7.90 19.30 0.07
CA ASN A 98 7.68 19.66 1.45
C ASN A 98 8.82 19.17 2.33
N PRO A 99 9.86 20.00 2.56
CA PRO A 99 11.02 19.63 3.38
C PRO A 99 10.69 19.31 4.84
N ALA A 100 9.47 19.61 5.31
CA ALA A 100 9.01 19.20 6.63
C ALA A 100 8.58 17.72 6.68
N LEU A 101 8.45 17.08 5.52
CA LEU A 101 8.18 15.65 5.42
C LEU A 101 9.51 14.92 5.22
N VAL A 102 9.93 14.16 6.20
CA VAL A 102 11.05 13.24 6.06
C VAL A 102 10.50 11.93 5.52
N SER A 103 11.05 11.43 4.40
CA SER A 103 10.55 10.21 3.76
C SER A 103 10.49 9.03 4.73
N ASP A 104 11.50 8.88 5.58
CA ASP A 104 11.57 7.84 6.60
C ASP A 104 10.50 7.99 7.69
N GLU A 105 10.07 9.21 8.00
CA GLU A 105 9.02 9.47 8.98
C GLU A 105 7.61 9.21 8.44
N LEU A 106 7.41 9.31 7.12
CA LEU A 106 6.13 8.94 6.48
C LEU A 106 5.81 7.45 6.64
N VAL A 107 6.82 6.64 6.93
CA VAL A 107 6.71 5.18 7.08
C VAL A 107 6.48 4.77 8.53
N TYR A 108 6.95 5.56 9.51
CA TYR A 108 7.07 5.12 10.91
C TYR A 108 6.23 5.92 11.91
N GLN A 109 5.23 6.67 11.46
CA GLN A 109 4.48 7.51 12.37
C GLN A 109 3.42 6.76 13.18
N HIS A 110 3.01 7.36 14.28
CA HIS A 110 2.15 6.78 15.30
C HIS A 110 0.87 6.15 14.73
N PRO A 111 0.48 4.93 15.12
CA PRO A 111 -0.58 4.16 14.48
C PRO A 111 -1.97 4.78 14.50
N THR A 112 -2.21 5.77 15.36
CA THR A 112 -3.55 6.35 15.57
C THR A 112 -3.74 7.74 14.94
N THR A 113 -2.65 8.42 14.58
CA THR A 113 -2.73 9.78 14.03
C THR A 113 -2.05 9.87 12.68
N LEU A 114 -2.69 10.57 11.75
CA LEU A 114 -2.01 10.99 10.53
C LEU A 114 -0.93 12.01 10.87
N PRO A 115 0.17 12.08 10.09
CA PRO A 115 1.23 13.04 10.34
C PRO A 115 0.69 14.46 10.48
N GLU A 116 1.00 15.16 11.58
CA GLU A 116 0.53 16.53 11.82
C GLU A 116 0.87 17.47 10.66
N GLN A 117 2.02 17.25 10.03
CA GLN A 117 2.47 18.01 8.86
C GLN A 117 1.52 17.86 7.65
N LEU A 118 0.79 16.75 7.58
CA LEU A 118 -0.21 16.52 6.55
C LEU A 118 -1.56 17.11 6.95
N VAL A 119 -1.89 17.07 8.23
CA VAL A 119 -3.13 17.67 8.78
C VAL A 119 -3.11 19.20 8.63
N ALA A 120 -1.97 19.83 8.88
CA ALA A 120 -1.84 21.30 8.85
C ALA A 120 -1.96 21.94 7.45
N LYS A 121 -1.87 21.16 6.37
CA LYS A 121 -1.86 21.69 4.99
C LYS A 121 -3.20 21.69 4.27
N THR A 122 -4.23 21.12 4.85
CA THR A 122 -5.53 21.09 4.20
C THR A 122 -6.48 22.02 4.93
N GLU A 123 -6.79 23.19 4.34
CA GLU A 123 -7.89 24.06 4.79
C GLU A 123 -9.26 23.34 4.83
N LYS A 124 -9.33 22.12 4.32
CA LYS A 124 -10.54 21.28 4.25
C LYS A 124 -10.48 20.01 5.12
N GLY A 125 -9.45 19.88 5.95
CA GLY A 125 -9.22 18.64 6.69
C GLY A 125 -8.53 17.57 5.84
N MET A 126 -7.91 16.58 6.50
CA MET A 126 -7.29 15.43 5.85
C MET A 126 -8.31 14.66 5.01
N PRO A 127 -7.87 14.01 3.91
CA PRO A 127 -8.70 13.03 3.24
C PRO A 127 -9.16 11.99 4.28
N GLU A 128 -10.46 11.84 4.40
CA GLU A 128 -11.04 10.87 5.32
C GLU A 128 -10.51 9.47 4.97
N GLY A 129 -10.05 8.74 5.98
CA GLY A 129 -9.63 7.35 5.82
C GLY A 129 -10.80 6.53 5.28
N PHE A 130 -10.58 5.77 4.23
CA PHE A 130 -11.56 4.90 3.62
C PHE A 130 -11.15 3.45 3.83
N SER A 131 -12.04 2.68 4.43
CA SER A 131 -11.94 1.23 4.50
C SER A 131 -13.33 0.63 4.27
N SER A 132 -13.39 -0.54 3.68
CA SER A 132 -14.65 -1.25 3.44
C SER A 132 -14.50 -2.74 3.72
N ALA A 133 -15.61 -3.38 4.09
CA ALA A 133 -15.66 -4.84 4.06
C ALA A 133 -15.40 -5.34 2.63
N LEU A 134 -14.66 -6.43 2.51
CA LEU A 134 -14.33 -7.06 1.23
C LEU A 134 -14.90 -8.48 1.20
N THR A 135 -15.38 -8.88 0.04
CA THR A 135 -15.71 -10.29 -0.23
C THR A 135 -14.51 -11.00 -0.83
N THR A 136 -14.46 -12.32 -0.69
CA THR A 136 -13.42 -13.17 -1.30
C THR A 136 -13.22 -12.83 -2.77
N GLY A 137 -11.98 -12.61 -3.19
CA GLY A 137 -11.62 -12.26 -4.55
C GLY A 137 -11.77 -10.78 -4.90
N SER A 138 -12.34 -9.95 -4.01
CA SER A 138 -12.30 -8.49 -4.19
C SER A 138 -10.85 -8.01 -4.15
N CYS A 139 -10.51 -7.02 -4.99
CA CYS A 139 -9.20 -6.41 -4.95
C CYS A 139 -9.27 -4.90 -4.72
N LEU A 140 -8.23 -4.39 -4.06
CA LEU A 140 -7.96 -2.98 -3.84
C LEU A 140 -6.70 -2.63 -4.63
N ILE A 141 -6.78 -1.66 -5.55
CA ILE A 141 -5.65 -1.22 -6.37
C ILE A 141 -5.36 0.24 -6.06
N PHE A 142 -4.11 0.56 -5.74
CA PHE A 142 -3.74 1.91 -5.33
C PHE A 142 -2.29 2.24 -5.70
N ASP A 143 -2.04 3.55 -5.85
CA ASP A 143 -0.72 4.15 -6.01
C ASP A 143 0.10 3.92 -4.74
N ASP A 144 1.30 3.41 -4.84
CA ASP A 144 2.18 3.07 -3.73
C ASP A 144 2.60 4.27 -2.85
N ARG A 145 2.39 5.51 -3.36
CA ARG A 145 2.62 6.76 -2.63
C ARG A 145 1.42 7.22 -1.80
N ILE A 146 0.29 6.50 -1.83
CA ILE A 146 -0.87 6.83 -1.00
C ILE A 146 -0.63 6.43 0.46
N LEU A 147 -0.98 7.29 1.40
CA LEU A 147 -1.01 6.90 2.80
C LEU A 147 -2.05 5.82 3.02
N HIS A 148 -1.61 4.72 3.59
CA HIS A 148 -2.47 3.59 3.92
C HIS A 148 -1.97 2.85 5.16
N ARG A 149 -2.79 1.94 5.66
CA ARG A 149 -2.46 1.03 6.74
C ARG A 149 -3.40 -0.17 6.78
N GLY A 150 -2.95 -1.30 7.30
CA GLY A 150 -3.83 -2.36 7.78
C GLY A 150 -4.46 -1.94 9.11
N LEU A 151 -5.77 -1.97 9.22
CA LEU A 151 -6.45 -1.78 10.50
C LEU A 151 -6.23 -2.98 11.42
N GLY A 152 -6.39 -2.78 12.73
CA GLY A 152 -6.26 -3.85 13.72
C GLY A 152 -7.31 -4.95 13.54
N ASN A 153 -6.91 -6.20 13.72
CA ASN A 153 -7.82 -7.34 13.65
C ASN A 153 -8.46 -7.60 15.01
N ALA A 154 -9.68 -7.13 15.17
CA ALA A 154 -10.46 -7.34 16.40
C ALA A 154 -11.38 -8.58 16.31
N SER A 155 -11.26 -9.39 15.25
CA SER A 155 -12.01 -10.65 15.11
C SER A 155 -11.28 -11.82 15.80
N ASP A 156 -11.91 -12.97 15.80
CA ASP A 156 -11.36 -14.24 16.30
C ASP A 156 -10.64 -15.07 15.22
N SER A 157 -10.55 -14.56 14.02
CA SER A 157 -10.01 -15.28 12.85
C SER A 157 -8.88 -14.50 12.18
N ARG A 158 -7.94 -15.23 11.56
CA ARG A 158 -6.84 -14.64 10.81
C ARG A 158 -7.37 -13.95 9.55
N ARG A 159 -6.97 -12.70 9.32
CA ARG A 159 -7.12 -12.00 8.05
C ARG A 159 -5.94 -12.35 7.13
N SER A 160 -6.21 -12.70 5.87
CA SER A 160 -5.19 -12.99 4.87
C SER A 160 -5.52 -12.29 3.56
N MET A 161 -4.53 -11.59 3.00
CA MET A 161 -4.61 -10.91 1.71
C MET A 161 -3.40 -11.29 0.87
N ALA A 162 -3.60 -11.65 -0.39
CA ALA A 162 -2.50 -11.68 -1.35
C ALA A 162 -2.22 -10.26 -1.82
N TYR A 163 -0.94 -9.95 -2.05
CA TYR A 163 -0.54 -8.69 -2.65
C TYR A 163 0.36 -8.90 -3.85
N PHE A 164 0.28 -7.98 -4.80
CA PHE A 164 1.09 -7.93 -6.01
C PHE A 164 1.49 -6.49 -6.24
N SER A 165 2.77 -6.25 -6.44
CA SER A 165 3.31 -4.93 -6.73
C SER A 165 3.85 -4.87 -8.14
N TYR A 166 3.46 -3.83 -8.87
CA TYR A 166 3.85 -3.57 -10.26
C TYR A 166 4.50 -2.20 -10.37
N ARG A 167 5.47 -2.07 -11.27
CA ARG A 167 6.20 -0.84 -11.52
C ARG A 167 6.31 -0.54 -13.02
N GLN A 168 6.56 0.72 -13.35
CA GLN A 168 6.96 1.08 -14.70
C GLN A 168 8.28 0.42 -15.08
N ALA A 169 8.42 0.01 -16.34
CA ALA A 169 9.67 -0.51 -16.85
C ALA A 169 10.83 0.48 -16.61
N GLY A 170 11.95 -0.04 -16.10
CA GLY A 170 13.13 0.76 -15.79
C GLY A 170 13.04 1.61 -14.52
N TYR A 171 11.93 1.61 -13.80
CA TYR A 171 11.87 2.18 -12.46
C TYR A 171 12.59 1.23 -11.49
N SER A 172 13.64 1.72 -10.85
CA SER A 172 14.34 0.99 -9.81
C SER A 172 14.05 1.61 -8.45
N GLU A 173 13.40 0.87 -7.60
CA GLU A 173 13.19 1.24 -6.22
C GLU A 173 14.41 0.86 -5.39
N ASN A 174 15.05 1.85 -4.79
CA ASN A 174 16.23 1.62 -3.93
C ASN A 174 15.86 1.39 -2.46
N THR A 175 14.57 1.49 -2.11
CA THR A 175 14.12 1.43 -0.72
C THR A 175 12.81 0.66 -0.61
N HIS A 176 12.90 -0.64 -0.43
CA HIS A 176 11.81 -1.41 0.16
C HIS A 176 11.85 -1.22 1.67
N PHE A 177 10.90 -0.48 2.21
CA PHE A 177 10.81 -0.24 3.65
C PHE A 177 10.68 -1.54 4.44
N GLU A 178 9.92 -2.51 3.96
CA GLU A 178 9.77 -3.82 4.59
C GLU A 178 11.09 -4.62 4.72
N ALA A 179 12.07 -4.35 3.88
CA ALA A 179 13.38 -4.99 3.97
C ALA A 179 14.27 -4.40 5.07
N GLN A 180 13.95 -3.21 5.61
CA GLN A 180 14.79 -2.50 6.54
C GLN A 180 14.24 -2.42 7.97
N ARG A 181 12.92 -2.35 8.14
CA ARG A 181 12.26 -2.27 9.47
C ARG A 181 10.86 -2.88 9.43
N SER A 182 10.39 -3.32 10.59
CA SER A 182 9.01 -3.74 10.77
C SER A 182 8.08 -2.53 10.84
N VAL A 183 6.95 -2.55 10.14
CA VAL A 183 5.88 -1.54 10.28
C VAL A 183 5.17 -1.59 11.64
N TYR A 184 5.54 -2.54 12.49
CA TYR A 184 5.02 -2.72 13.85
C TYR A 184 6.01 -2.25 14.93
N ASP A 185 7.24 -1.93 14.55
CA ASP A 185 8.29 -1.47 15.46
C ASP A 185 8.28 0.09 15.49
N ALA A 186 7.31 0.66 16.18
CA ALA A 186 7.21 2.11 16.42
C ALA A 186 7.70 2.48 17.81
#